data_988d5e5789701bf8d9e3c87fc447d2a7
#
_entry.id   988d5e5789701bf8d9e3c87fc447d2a7
#
_cell.length_a   1.000
_cell.length_b   1.000
_cell.length_c   1.000
_cell.angle_alpha   90.00
_cell.angle_beta   90.00
_cell.angle_gamma   90.00
#
_symmetry.space_group_name_H-M   'P 1'
#
loop_
_entity.id
_entity.type
_entity.pdbx_description
1 polymer ?
#
loop_
_entity_poly.entity_id
_entity_poly.type
_entity_poly.pdbx_seq_one_letter_code
_entity_poly.pdbx_strand_id
1 'polypeptide(L)'
;MTDLIQRILPTVQKPARYTGGEFNEVKKDLNDVRVRVAFCFPDTYEIGMSNLGMRILYGVMNEMDGVWCERVFAPWGDMQQAMEQHGLPLWALESQHPVKDFDMVAFTIGYEMAYSNVLNMLNLAGIPLHAKDRQGLKNIVFAGGVCTFNPEPLADFIDFFSLGEGEESTVEIVSLYDKAKAEDWTKDQFLLEVSKIPGVYVPSFYEHRYNEDGTLAEIIAKEGAPKVITKRIIEDLDNAYWPTKMIVPSTEIVHDRANLEVFRGCIRGCRFCQAGFSCRPVRKKSPEVLYRNAIEMLTNSGSNEITLSSLSTSDYRGLKELTDELIPYCAERHISLSVPSLRADNFSRELMEKLQAVRKSGLTFAPEAGTQRLRDVINKNLTEDEILSTCAQAFAGGWNNVKLYFMLGLPTETDEDVLGIAELVYKVILAWKANATNKKRGLRVHVATAYFVPKPHTPFQWEQQITPEEYLRRCKLLKSHFYSKSIEYDYHAPDLSRLEAVMARGDRRLGPVIEEAVKNGARLDGWNEYFNISHWFDALNTCGIDPDFYTTRGFGEDELLAWDPMDVGVTKKFLLRERRRAYESQVTPDCRHGCAGCGANCLLKEVECDA
;
A
#
# COMPACT_ATOMS: atom_id res chain seq x y z
N MET A 1 32.16 -13.17 4.15
CA MET A 1 30.72 -13.10 4.43
C MET A 1 29.97 -14.24 3.74
N THR A 2 30.12 -14.43 2.46
CA THR A 2 29.44 -15.48 1.66
C THR A 2 29.57 -16.89 2.28
N ASP A 3 30.77 -17.32 2.72
CA ASP A 3 30.95 -18.63 3.37
C ASP A 3 30.15 -18.77 4.68
N LEU A 4 29.97 -17.67 5.43
CA LEU A 4 29.19 -17.68 6.66
C LEU A 4 27.69 -17.77 6.33
N ILE A 5 27.22 -17.01 5.33
CA ILE A 5 25.85 -17.12 4.84
C ILE A 5 25.55 -18.55 4.44
N GLN A 6 26.42 -19.19 3.64
CA GLN A 6 26.25 -20.59 3.20
C GLN A 6 26.16 -21.60 4.36
N ARG A 7 26.84 -21.34 5.49
CA ARG A 7 26.75 -22.19 6.70
C ARG A 7 25.44 -21.98 7.47
N ILE A 8 24.87 -20.79 7.44
CA ILE A 8 23.63 -20.44 8.16
C ILE A 8 22.40 -20.91 7.38
N LEU A 9 22.40 -20.80 6.05
CA LEU A 9 21.24 -21.13 5.21
C LEU A 9 20.58 -22.48 5.52
N PRO A 10 21.29 -23.59 5.78
CA PRO A 10 20.65 -24.87 6.12
C PRO A 10 19.95 -24.88 7.50
N THR A 11 20.17 -23.88 8.35
CA THR A 11 19.63 -23.81 9.71
C THR A 11 18.38 -22.96 9.83
N VAL A 12 17.97 -22.30 8.75
CA VAL A 12 16.83 -21.36 8.73
C VAL A 12 15.70 -21.83 7.83
N GLN A 13 14.51 -21.33 8.08
CA GLN A 13 13.33 -21.60 7.25
C GLN A 13 13.46 -20.89 5.90
N LYS A 14 13.08 -21.59 4.83
CA LYS A 14 13.06 -21.04 3.46
C LYS A 14 14.37 -20.32 3.09
N PRO A 15 15.52 -21.01 3.07
CA PRO A 15 16.81 -20.39 2.79
C PRO A 15 16.86 -19.62 1.47
N ALA A 16 16.02 -19.97 0.49
CA ALA A 16 15.93 -19.30 -0.80
C ALA A 16 15.55 -17.80 -0.69
N ARG A 17 14.99 -17.35 0.44
CA ARG A 17 14.76 -15.92 0.74
C ARG A 17 16.03 -15.07 0.72
N TYR A 18 17.18 -15.70 0.92
CA TYR A 18 18.45 -15.04 1.29
C TYR A 18 19.59 -15.31 0.29
N THR A 19 19.32 -16.04 -0.77
CA THR A 19 20.38 -16.54 -1.68
C THR A 19 20.66 -15.66 -2.88
N GLY A 20 19.65 -14.91 -3.41
CA GLY A 20 19.76 -14.30 -4.72
C GLY A 20 19.94 -15.35 -5.84
N GLY A 21 20.46 -14.93 -6.98
CA GLY A 21 20.72 -15.80 -8.12
C GLY A 21 19.47 -16.15 -8.92
N GLU A 22 18.42 -15.33 -8.82
CA GLU A 22 17.18 -15.55 -9.53
C GLU A 22 17.29 -15.23 -11.02
N PHE A 23 16.46 -15.89 -11.82
CA PHE A 23 16.38 -15.60 -13.26
C PHE A 23 15.92 -14.15 -13.48
N ASN A 24 16.60 -13.45 -14.39
CA ASN A 24 16.44 -12.01 -14.68
C ASN A 24 16.94 -11.05 -13.57
N GLU A 25 17.62 -11.52 -12.54
CA GLU A 25 18.30 -10.63 -11.61
C GLU A 25 19.43 -9.87 -12.33
N VAL A 26 19.62 -8.58 -11.98
CA VAL A 26 20.66 -7.76 -12.61
C VAL A 26 21.94 -7.83 -11.82
N LYS A 27 23.04 -8.25 -12.48
CA LYS A 27 24.42 -8.21 -11.94
C LYS A 27 25.27 -7.25 -12.75
N LYS A 28 26.02 -6.40 -12.06
CA LYS A 28 26.97 -5.45 -12.67
C LYS A 28 28.37 -5.69 -12.12
N ASP A 29 29.40 -5.38 -12.92
CA ASP A 29 30.78 -5.34 -12.44
C ASP A 29 30.95 -4.08 -11.57
N LEU A 30 31.50 -4.24 -10.36
CA LEU A 30 31.71 -3.12 -9.43
C LEU A 30 32.67 -2.06 -10.00
N ASN A 31 33.53 -2.42 -10.97
CA ASN A 31 34.40 -1.45 -11.64
C ASN A 31 33.64 -0.46 -12.54
N ASP A 32 32.43 -0.84 -12.98
CA ASP A 32 31.56 -0.02 -13.83
C ASP A 32 30.49 0.72 -13.02
N VAL A 33 30.48 0.54 -11.68
CA VAL A 33 29.43 1.11 -10.81
C VAL A 33 29.95 2.32 -10.04
N ARG A 34 29.31 3.47 -10.24
CA ARG A 34 29.56 4.71 -9.50
C ARG A 34 28.68 4.86 -8.27
N VAL A 35 27.41 4.44 -8.38
CA VAL A 35 26.41 4.54 -7.30
C VAL A 35 25.79 3.18 -7.02
N ARG A 36 25.82 2.75 -5.77
CA ARG A 36 25.15 1.54 -5.29
C ARG A 36 23.95 1.91 -4.44
N VAL A 37 22.79 1.35 -4.76
CA VAL A 37 21.54 1.57 -4.02
C VAL A 37 21.09 0.25 -3.41
N ALA A 38 21.01 0.18 -2.07
CA ALA A 38 20.35 -0.91 -1.37
C ALA A 38 18.84 -0.62 -1.34
N PHE A 39 18.05 -1.34 -2.13
CA PHE A 39 16.62 -1.14 -2.20
C PHE A 39 15.91 -2.08 -1.22
N CYS A 40 15.54 -1.51 -0.09
CA CYS A 40 15.01 -2.20 1.07
C CYS A 40 13.48 -2.26 1.04
N PHE A 41 12.94 -3.47 1.18
CA PHE A 41 11.53 -3.67 1.48
C PHE A 41 11.40 -4.10 2.94
N PRO A 42 10.68 -3.33 3.80
CA PRO A 42 10.64 -3.58 5.25
C PRO A 42 9.63 -4.68 5.62
N ASP A 43 9.68 -5.78 4.90
CA ASP A 43 8.97 -7.04 5.16
C ASP A 43 9.74 -8.19 4.51
N THR A 44 9.20 -9.41 4.61
CA THR A 44 9.85 -10.61 4.07
C THR A 44 9.96 -10.59 2.55
N TYR A 45 10.85 -11.44 2.03
CA TYR A 45 11.06 -11.65 0.60
C TYR A 45 9.75 -11.89 -0.16
N GLU A 46 8.83 -12.73 0.38
CA GLU A 46 7.59 -13.08 -0.30
C GLU A 46 6.66 -11.89 -0.50
N ILE A 47 6.62 -10.96 0.46
CA ILE A 47 5.83 -9.74 0.36
C ILE A 47 6.50 -8.76 -0.59
N GLY A 48 7.80 -8.53 -0.41
CA GLY A 48 8.56 -7.57 -1.23
C GLY A 48 8.61 -7.96 -2.70
N MET A 49 8.86 -9.22 -3.01
CA MET A 49 8.86 -9.71 -4.39
C MET A 49 7.46 -9.70 -5.05
N SER A 50 6.40 -9.63 -4.23
CA SER A 50 5.03 -9.45 -4.72
C SER A 50 4.67 -7.98 -4.98
N ASN A 51 5.50 -7.02 -4.54
CA ASN A 51 5.24 -5.59 -4.68
C ASN A 51 5.64 -5.08 -6.07
N LEU A 52 4.67 -4.53 -6.81
CA LEU A 52 4.90 -4.03 -8.17
C LEU A 52 5.82 -2.80 -8.20
N GLY A 53 5.66 -1.88 -7.25
CA GLY A 53 6.51 -0.69 -7.15
C GLY A 53 7.98 -1.04 -6.96
N MET A 54 8.28 -2.07 -6.17
CA MET A 54 9.65 -2.56 -6.02
C MET A 54 10.21 -3.09 -7.35
N ARG A 55 9.41 -3.85 -8.11
CA ARG A 55 9.83 -4.37 -9.42
C ARG A 55 10.11 -3.25 -10.43
N ILE A 56 9.24 -2.23 -10.45
CA ILE A 56 9.38 -1.07 -11.34
C ILE A 56 10.66 -0.29 -10.99
N LEU A 57 10.82 0.13 -9.74
CA LEU A 57 11.94 0.98 -9.34
C LEU A 57 13.29 0.25 -9.38
N TYR A 58 13.31 -1.05 -9.07
CA TYR A 58 14.50 -1.88 -9.28
C TYR A 58 14.96 -1.85 -10.74
N GLY A 59 14.04 -2.01 -11.67
CA GLY A 59 14.35 -1.95 -13.09
C GLY A 59 14.79 -0.57 -13.54
N VAL A 60 14.04 0.49 -13.17
CA VAL A 60 14.39 1.89 -13.48
C VAL A 60 15.82 2.22 -13.06
N MET A 61 16.19 1.92 -11.81
CA MET A 61 17.54 2.20 -11.32
C MET A 61 18.61 1.36 -12.02
N ASN A 62 18.31 0.10 -12.35
CA ASN A 62 19.27 -0.76 -13.03
C ASN A 62 19.46 -0.47 -14.52
N GLU A 63 18.55 0.27 -15.17
CA GLU A 63 18.76 0.81 -16.52
C GLU A 63 19.67 2.05 -16.55
N MET A 64 19.90 2.68 -15.40
CA MET A 64 20.82 3.83 -15.32
C MET A 64 22.27 3.39 -15.47
N ASP A 65 23.03 4.16 -16.30
CA ASP A 65 24.46 3.92 -16.45
C ASP A 65 25.23 4.20 -15.15
N GLY A 66 26.11 3.29 -14.77
CA GLY A 66 26.93 3.40 -13.56
C GLY A 66 26.16 3.26 -12.24
N VAL A 67 24.89 2.88 -12.26
CA VAL A 67 24.08 2.63 -11.06
C VAL A 67 23.79 1.14 -10.92
N TRP A 68 23.94 0.60 -9.71
CA TRP A 68 23.53 -0.75 -9.38
C TRP A 68 22.57 -0.74 -8.19
N CYS A 69 21.33 -1.11 -8.43
CA CYS A 69 20.28 -1.30 -7.42
C CYS A 69 20.19 -2.78 -7.05
N GLU A 70 20.28 -3.08 -5.76
CA GLU A 70 20.27 -4.41 -5.21
C GLU A 70 19.17 -4.54 -4.15
N ARG A 71 18.49 -5.70 -4.10
CA ARG A 71 17.32 -5.91 -3.21
C ARG A 71 17.74 -6.35 -1.82
N VAL A 72 17.02 -5.81 -0.84
CA VAL A 72 17.18 -6.15 0.58
C VAL A 72 15.80 -6.37 1.20
N PHE A 73 15.63 -7.44 1.97
CA PHE A 73 14.38 -7.74 2.66
C PHE A 73 14.60 -7.89 4.17
N ALA A 74 13.55 -7.63 4.95
CA ALA A 74 13.60 -7.91 6.38
C ALA A 74 13.76 -9.43 6.61
N PRO A 75 14.72 -9.85 7.43
CA PRO A 75 14.92 -11.26 7.73
C PRO A 75 13.78 -11.80 8.61
N TRP A 76 13.41 -13.06 8.39
CA TRP A 76 12.55 -13.79 9.31
C TRP A 76 13.26 -14.00 10.65
N GLY A 77 12.51 -14.27 11.73
CA GLY A 77 13.08 -14.30 13.08
C GLY A 77 14.22 -15.29 13.31
N ASP A 78 14.20 -16.45 12.68
CA ASP A 78 15.29 -17.44 12.78
C ASP A 78 16.57 -16.97 12.08
N MET A 79 16.44 -16.33 10.90
CA MET A 79 17.58 -15.72 10.22
C MET A 79 18.12 -14.52 11.01
N GLN A 80 17.26 -13.67 11.53
CA GLN A 80 17.72 -12.56 12.38
C GLN A 80 18.49 -13.07 13.60
N GLN A 81 17.98 -14.09 14.28
CA GLN A 81 18.67 -14.70 15.41
C GLN A 81 20.05 -15.24 15.00
N ALA A 82 20.14 -15.92 13.86
CA ALA A 82 21.41 -16.43 13.35
C ALA A 82 22.39 -15.29 12.99
N MET A 83 21.89 -14.19 12.39
CA MET A 83 22.70 -13.00 12.11
C MET A 83 23.27 -12.40 13.38
N GLU A 84 22.46 -12.22 14.41
CA GLU A 84 22.88 -11.67 15.71
C GLU A 84 23.92 -12.59 16.41
N GLN A 85 23.69 -13.90 16.42
CA GLN A 85 24.61 -14.89 17.02
C GLN A 85 25.98 -14.91 16.34
N HIS A 86 26.03 -14.69 15.04
CA HIS A 86 27.26 -14.77 14.26
C HIS A 86 27.87 -13.40 13.91
N GLY A 87 27.27 -12.29 14.35
CA GLY A 87 27.70 -10.94 14.00
C GLY A 87 27.62 -10.66 12.49
N LEU A 88 26.65 -11.27 11.79
CA LEU A 88 26.46 -11.11 10.36
C LEU A 88 25.56 -9.89 10.10
N PRO A 89 26.04 -8.85 9.41
CA PRO A 89 25.22 -7.70 9.06
C PRO A 89 24.20 -8.03 7.99
N LEU A 90 23.12 -7.23 7.90
CA LEU A 90 22.15 -7.30 6.79
C LEU A 90 22.85 -7.06 5.45
N TRP A 91 22.45 -7.82 4.42
CA TRP A 91 23.10 -7.80 3.10
C TRP A 91 22.10 -7.72 1.95
N ALA A 92 22.58 -7.27 0.80
CA ALA A 92 21.85 -7.27 -0.46
C ALA A 92 21.91 -8.65 -1.15
N LEU A 93 20.83 -9.04 -1.83
CA LEU A 93 20.73 -10.38 -2.41
C LEU A 93 21.70 -10.61 -3.57
N GLU A 94 21.84 -9.63 -4.46
CA GLU A 94 22.60 -9.76 -5.72
C GLU A 94 24.09 -9.95 -5.49
N SER A 95 24.70 -9.12 -4.65
CA SER A 95 26.15 -9.16 -4.36
C SER A 95 26.51 -9.90 -3.09
N GLN A 96 25.57 -10.12 -2.18
CA GLN A 96 25.80 -10.56 -0.81
C GLN A 96 26.74 -9.62 -0.02
N HIS A 97 26.80 -8.34 -0.39
CA HIS A 97 27.54 -7.32 0.35
C HIS A 97 26.70 -6.71 1.48
N PRO A 98 27.34 -6.28 2.59
CA PRO A 98 26.66 -5.60 3.67
C PRO A 98 25.99 -4.30 3.20
N VAL A 99 24.77 -4.05 3.66
CA VAL A 99 24.02 -2.82 3.30
C VAL A 99 24.78 -1.55 3.67
N LYS A 100 25.55 -1.56 4.75
CA LYS A 100 26.40 -0.41 5.16
C LYS A 100 27.47 -0.02 4.13
N ASP A 101 27.76 -0.88 3.14
CA ASP A 101 28.76 -0.60 2.11
C ASP A 101 28.17 0.16 0.92
N PHE A 102 26.86 0.34 0.90
CA PHE A 102 26.14 1.04 -0.17
C PHE A 102 26.16 2.56 0.01
N ASP A 103 26.02 3.26 -1.08
CA ASP A 103 25.95 4.74 -1.13
C ASP A 103 24.61 5.23 -0.59
N MET A 104 23.52 4.66 -1.09
CA MET A 104 22.15 5.01 -0.71
C MET A 104 21.39 3.77 -0.22
N VAL A 105 20.46 4.00 0.72
CA VAL A 105 19.54 2.99 1.26
C VAL A 105 18.13 3.49 1.04
N ALA A 106 17.41 2.87 0.12
CA ALA A 106 16.07 3.25 -0.28
C ALA A 106 15.04 2.31 0.34
N PHE A 107 14.00 2.85 0.98
CA PHE A 107 12.88 2.07 1.51
C PHE A 107 11.61 2.33 0.69
N THR A 108 10.83 1.28 0.41
CA THR A 108 9.45 1.43 -0.03
C THR A 108 8.50 1.01 1.09
N ILE A 109 7.73 1.96 1.64
CA ILE A 109 6.92 1.77 2.84
C ILE A 109 5.44 1.81 2.43
N GLY A 110 4.84 0.63 2.34
CA GLY A 110 3.45 0.46 1.90
C GLY A 110 2.42 0.29 3.03
N TYR A 111 2.87 0.14 4.28
CA TYR A 111 2.01 -0.12 5.43
C TYR A 111 2.67 0.33 6.73
N GLU A 112 1.92 0.94 7.62
CA GLU A 112 2.44 1.56 8.85
C GLU A 112 3.04 0.53 9.83
N MET A 113 2.54 -0.72 9.81
CA MET A 113 3.11 -1.79 10.66
C MET A 113 4.49 -2.27 10.20
N ALA A 114 5.03 -1.70 9.14
CA ALA A 114 6.41 -1.92 8.72
C ALA A 114 7.43 -0.93 9.34
N TYR A 115 6.99 0.06 10.13
CA TYR A 115 7.89 1.09 10.68
C TYR A 115 8.94 0.50 11.61
N SER A 116 8.59 -0.46 12.46
CA SER A 116 9.56 -1.19 13.29
C SER A 116 10.62 -1.92 12.45
N ASN A 117 10.21 -2.48 11.29
CA ASN A 117 11.13 -3.16 10.41
C ASN A 117 12.14 -2.22 9.73
N VAL A 118 11.75 -0.97 9.43
CA VAL A 118 12.70 0.04 8.91
C VAL A 118 13.86 0.23 9.89
N LEU A 119 13.56 0.46 11.16
CA LEU A 119 14.57 0.64 12.19
C LEU A 119 15.37 -0.65 12.45
N ASN A 120 14.67 -1.79 12.50
CA ASN A 120 15.33 -3.09 12.69
C ASN A 120 16.31 -3.40 11.55
N MET A 121 15.96 -3.12 10.29
CA MET A 121 16.85 -3.31 9.15
C MET A 121 18.07 -2.37 9.20
N LEU A 122 17.91 -1.11 9.60
CA LEU A 122 19.03 -0.19 9.82
C LEU A 122 19.96 -0.69 10.93
N ASN A 123 19.41 -1.16 12.05
CA ASN A 123 20.17 -1.78 13.14
C ASN A 123 20.97 -3.00 12.67
N LEU A 124 20.32 -3.93 11.97
CA LEU A 124 20.97 -5.12 11.44
C LEU A 124 22.02 -4.80 10.37
N ALA A 125 21.85 -3.71 9.65
CA ALA A 125 22.83 -3.20 8.69
C ALA A 125 24.04 -2.54 9.38
N GLY A 126 23.94 -2.18 10.67
CA GLY A 126 24.96 -1.40 11.38
C GLY A 126 25.02 0.06 10.91
N ILE A 127 23.89 0.61 10.46
CA ILE A 127 23.74 2.01 10.04
C ILE A 127 23.11 2.79 11.20
N PRO A 128 23.64 3.99 11.58
CA PRO A 128 23.06 4.81 12.63
C PRO A 128 21.58 5.11 12.34
N LEU A 129 20.70 4.90 13.34
CA LEU A 129 19.26 5.05 13.18
C LEU A 129 18.89 6.49 12.81
N HIS A 130 19.34 7.46 13.59
CA HIS A 130 18.96 8.84 13.39
C HIS A 130 19.68 9.46 12.19
N ALA A 131 18.94 10.17 11.35
CA ALA A 131 19.46 10.88 10.18
C ALA A 131 20.57 11.87 10.52
N LYS A 132 20.48 12.54 11.70
CA LYS A 132 21.46 13.48 12.21
C LYS A 132 22.82 12.83 12.55
N ASP A 133 22.84 11.53 12.87
CA ASP A 133 24.06 10.82 13.26
C ASP A 133 24.82 10.23 12.06
N ARG A 134 24.21 10.20 10.87
CA ARG A 134 24.84 9.81 9.60
C ARG A 134 25.55 11.00 9.00
N GLN A 135 26.87 10.93 8.93
CA GLN A 135 27.71 12.00 8.39
C GLN A 135 28.11 11.71 6.92
N GLY A 136 28.26 12.78 6.12
CA GLY A 136 28.65 12.69 4.73
C GLY A 136 27.58 12.06 3.82
N LEU A 137 27.98 11.70 2.61
CA LEU A 137 27.08 11.16 1.57
C LEU A 137 26.89 9.64 1.65
N LYS A 138 27.67 8.93 2.46
CA LYS A 138 27.53 7.47 2.58
C LYS A 138 26.30 7.11 3.40
N ASN A 139 25.56 6.08 2.94
CA ASN A 139 24.34 5.62 3.56
C ASN A 139 23.27 6.71 3.71
N ILE A 140 23.06 7.50 2.68
CA ILE A 140 21.87 8.36 2.59
C ILE A 140 20.63 7.47 2.61
N VAL A 141 19.77 7.63 3.62
CA VAL A 141 18.54 6.84 3.79
C VAL A 141 17.34 7.63 3.30
N PHE A 142 16.63 7.11 2.32
CA PHE A 142 15.41 7.75 1.83
C PHE A 142 14.27 6.75 1.69
N ALA A 143 13.04 7.25 1.67
CA ALA A 143 11.87 6.41 1.59
C ALA A 143 10.82 6.93 0.61
N GLY A 144 10.12 5.99 -0.04
CA GLY A 144 8.94 6.22 -0.86
C GLY A 144 7.79 5.29 -0.44
N GLY A 145 6.70 5.35 -1.17
CA GLY A 145 5.51 4.52 -0.93
C GLY A 145 4.38 5.27 -0.24
N VAL A 146 3.23 4.60 -0.04
CA VAL A 146 1.99 5.26 0.41
C VAL A 146 2.10 5.88 1.80
N CYS A 147 2.93 5.32 2.68
CA CYS A 147 3.12 5.88 4.03
C CYS A 147 3.83 7.23 4.03
N THR A 148 4.49 7.64 2.94
CA THR A 148 5.13 8.95 2.85
C THR A 148 4.14 10.12 2.75
N PHE A 149 2.86 9.85 2.59
CA PHE A 149 1.81 10.88 2.68
C PHE A 149 1.58 11.38 4.11
N ASN A 150 2.06 10.67 5.12
CA ASN A 150 2.36 11.17 6.45
C ASN A 150 3.75 10.67 6.88
N PRO A 151 4.84 11.37 6.56
CA PRO A 151 6.20 10.90 6.81
C PRO A 151 6.65 11.13 8.27
N GLU A 152 5.89 11.90 9.05
CA GLU A 152 6.32 12.45 10.33
C GLU A 152 6.69 11.40 11.40
N PRO A 153 6.03 10.24 11.51
CA PRO A 153 6.46 9.22 12.48
C PRO A 153 7.88 8.69 12.25
N LEU A 154 8.38 8.78 11.02
CA LEU A 154 9.74 8.32 10.66
C LEU A 154 10.73 9.48 10.38
N ALA A 155 10.33 10.73 10.66
CA ALA A 155 11.08 11.92 10.30
C ALA A 155 12.51 11.97 10.88
N ASP A 156 12.75 11.39 12.07
CA ASP A 156 14.05 11.36 12.72
C ASP A 156 15.03 10.36 12.10
N PHE A 157 14.51 9.36 11.36
CA PHE A 157 15.29 8.22 10.87
C PHE A 157 15.61 8.29 9.39
N ILE A 158 14.85 9.05 8.61
CA ILE A 158 14.94 9.15 7.15
C ILE A 158 15.50 10.50 6.77
N ASP A 159 16.50 10.53 5.88
CA ASP A 159 17.12 11.77 5.43
C ASP A 159 16.17 12.60 4.54
N PHE A 160 15.43 11.93 3.67
CA PHE A 160 14.35 12.55 2.90
C PHE A 160 13.33 11.51 2.41
N PHE A 161 12.12 11.97 2.12
CA PHE A 161 11.04 11.18 1.54
C PHE A 161 10.74 11.64 0.11
N SER A 162 10.35 10.68 -0.75
CA SER A 162 9.84 10.95 -2.09
C SER A 162 8.35 10.61 -2.14
N LEU A 163 7.52 11.65 -2.33
CA LEU A 163 6.05 11.55 -2.33
C LEU A 163 5.53 11.29 -3.74
N GLY A 164 4.69 10.29 -3.89
CA GLY A 164 4.04 9.96 -5.15
C GLY A 164 4.72 8.85 -5.93
N GLU A 165 4.79 9.01 -7.25
CA GLU A 165 5.29 7.99 -8.17
C GLU A 165 6.77 8.19 -8.42
N GLY A 166 7.52 7.09 -8.31
CA GLY A 166 8.98 7.14 -8.16
C GLY A 166 9.77 6.98 -9.46
N GLU A 167 9.16 6.65 -10.58
CA GLU A 167 9.89 6.26 -11.79
C GLU A 167 10.81 7.37 -12.32
N GLU A 168 10.31 8.61 -12.36
CA GLU A 168 11.11 9.76 -12.78
C GLU A 168 11.90 10.35 -11.62
N SER A 169 11.26 10.55 -10.46
CA SER A 169 11.91 11.19 -9.31
C SER A 169 13.10 10.38 -8.79
N THR A 170 13.06 9.05 -8.85
CA THR A 170 14.20 8.21 -8.45
C THR A 170 15.39 8.40 -9.38
N VAL A 171 15.15 8.53 -10.68
CA VAL A 171 16.23 8.83 -11.66
C VAL A 171 16.86 10.20 -11.38
N GLU A 172 16.04 11.22 -11.13
CA GLU A 172 16.51 12.57 -10.76
C GLU A 172 17.32 12.55 -9.46
N ILE A 173 16.83 11.86 -8.42
CA ILE A 173 17.49 11.73 -7.11
C ILE A 173 18.85 11.02 -7.23
N VAL A 174 18.88 9.85 -7.90
CA VAL A 174 20.11 9.07 -8.03
C VAL A 174 21.13 9.77 -8.92
N SER A 175 20.68 10.44 -9.99
CA SER A 175 21.57 11.26 -10.84
C SER A 175 22.16 12.46 -10.09
N LEU A 176 21.35 13.11 -9.24
CA LEU A 176 21.85 14.20 -8.38
C LEU A 176 22.86 13.68 -7.36
N TYR A 177 22.63 12.47 -6.82
CA TYR A 177 23.58 11.83 -5.90
C TYR A 177 24.91 11.48 -6.59
N ASP A 178 24.88 10.92 -7.81
CA ASP A 178 26.10 10.64 -8.60
C ASP A 178 26.92 11.91 -8.82
N LYS A 179 26.24 13.02 -9.16
CA LYS A 179 26.88 14.34 -9.27
C LYS A 179 27.47 14.80 -7.93
N ALA A 180 26.70 14.73 -6.86
CA ALA A 180 27.15 15.17 -5.52
C ALA A 180 28.38 14.39 -5.06
N LYS A 181 28.43 13.10 -5.34
CA LYS A 181 29.57 12.23 -5.04
C LYS A 181 30.80 12.60 -5.88
N ALA A 182 30.62 12.88 -7.18
CA ALA A 182 31.70 13.27 -8.08
C ALA A 182 32.29 14.65 -7.75
N GLU A 183 31.48 15.56 -7.20
CA GLU A 183 31.88 16.95 -6.86
C GLU A 183 32.18 17.11 -5.35
N ASP A 184 32.28 16.02 -4.57
CA ASP A 184 32.56 16.00 -3.12
C ASP A 184 31.64 16.93 -2.30
N TRP A 185 30.34 16.92 -2.60
CA TRP A 185 29.38 17.71 -1.83
C TRP A 185 29.26 17.25 -0.39
N THR A 186 28.92 18.18 0.50
CA THR A 186 28.48 17.81 1.85
C THR A 186 27.07 17.25 1.82
N LYS A 187 26.70 16.52 2.87
CA LYS A 187 25.32 16.03 3.05
C LYS A 187 24.29 17.17 3.01
N ASP A 188 24.58 18.30 3.67
CA ASP A 188 23.68 19.45 3.71
C ASP A 188 23.49 20.08 2.32
N GLN A 189 24.56 20.15 1.52
CA GLN A 189 24.45 20.61 0.13
C GLN A 189 23.58 19.67 -0.71
N PHE A 190 23.79 18.35 -0.57
CA PHE A 190 22.97 17.38 -1.25
C PHE A 190 21.50 17.48 -0.83
N LEU A 191 21.21 17.54 0.50
CA LEU A 191 19.85 17.64 1.02
C LEU A 191 19.14 18.93 0.57
N LEU A 192 19.88 20.05 0.45
CA LEU A 192 19.32 21.29 -0.08
C LEU A 192 18.95 21.16 -1.56
N GLU A 193 19.81 20.55 -2.37
CA GLU A 193 19.52 20.39 -3.80
C GLU A 193 18.44 19.36 -4.06
N VAL A 194 18.44 18.21 -3.34
CA VAL A 194 17.41 17.19 -3.52
C VAL A 194 16.03 17.68 -3.09
N SER A 195 15.95 18.59 -2.10
CA SER A 195 14.66 19.18 -1.68
C SER A 195 13.97 20.03 -2.75
N LYS A 196 14.70 20.42 -3.81
CA LYS A 196 14.15 21.16 -4.95
C LYS A 196 13.47 20.24 -5.98
N ILE A 197 13.70 18.94 -5.91
CA ILE A 197 13.02 17.96 -6.76
C ILE A 197 11.55 17.88 -6.32
N PRO A 198 10.58 18.05 -7.23
CA PRO A 198 9.17 17.95 -6.88
C PRO A 198 8.81 16.61 -6.19
N GLY A 199 8.11 16.69 -5.08
CA GLY A 199 7.74 15.54 -4.26
C GLY A 199 8.77 15.15 -3.19
N VAL A 200 9.91 15.81 -3.11
CA VAL A 200 10.91 15.50 -2.08
C VAL A 200 10.68 16.32 -0.82
N TYR A 201 10.55 15.63 0.31
CA TYR A 201 10.43 16.18 1.66
C TYR A 201 11.67 15.83 2.49
N VAL A 202 12.38 16.84 3.00
CA VAL A 202 13.56 16.69 3.87
C VAL A 202 13.17 17.08 5.30
N PRO A 203 12.90 16.12 6.22
CA PRO A 203 12.33 16.41 7.55
C PRO A 203 13.16 17.39 8.39
N SER A 204 14.49 17.36 8.27
CA SER A 204 15.40 18.25 9.02
C SER A 204 15.26 19.72 8.65
N PHE A 205 14.51 20.04 7.58
CA PHE A 205 14.25 21.42 7.16
C PHE A 205 12.96 21.99 7.74
N TYR A 206 12.23 21.23 8.59
CA TYR A 206 10.97 21.68 9.18
C TYR A 206 11.02 21.53 10.69
N GLU A 207 10.69 22.62 11.40
CA GLU A 207 10.50 22.66 12.85
C GLU A 207 9.01 22.56 13.17
N HIS A 208 8.64 21.68 14.08
CA HIS A 208 7.27 21.53 14.56
C HIS A 208 7.14 22.13 15.95
N ARG A 209 6.18 23.01 16.12
CA ARG A 209 5.81 23.59 17.43
C ARG A 209 4.45 23.11 17.86
N TYR A 210 4.29 22.87 19.12
CA TYR A 210 3.08 22.32 19.72
C TYR A 210 2.48 23.30 20.72
N ASN A 211 1.15 23.31 20.82
CA ASN A 211 0.39 23.98 21.85
C ASN A 211 0.48 23.20 23.18
N GLU A 212 0.03 23.79 24.27
CA GLU A 212 -0.01 23.16 25.61
C GLU A 212 -0.90 21.90 25.63
N ASP A 213 -1.92 21.82 24.79
CA ASP A 213 -2.81 20.66 24.66
C ASP A 213 -2.26 19.55 23.75
N GLY A 214 -1.04 19.72 23.24
CA GLY A 214 -0.37 18.76 22.35
C GLY A 214 -0.75 18.85 20.88
N THR A 215 -1.67 19.73 20.47
CA THR A 215 -1.95 19.98 19.06
C THR A 215 -0.80 20.71 18.38
N LEU A 216 -0.64 20.56 17.06
CA LEU A 216 0.35 21.33 16.29
C LEU A 216 -0.05 22.80 16.24
N ALA A 217 0.86 23.67 16.66
CA ALA A 217 0.71 25.13 16.57
C ALA A 217 1.21 25.67 15.23
N GLU A 218 2.37 25.16 14.77
CA GLU A 218 3.04 25.67 13.57
C GLU A 218 4.01 24.64 13.02
N ILE A 219 4.17 24.59 11.69
CA ILE A 219 5.23 23.88 10.97
C ILE A 219 6.04 24.94 10.23
N ILE A 220 7.30 25.13 10.63
CA ILE A 220 8.17 26.18 10.12
C ILE A 220 9.19 25.57 9.16
N ALA A 221 9.08 25.92 7.88
CA ALA A 221 10.08 25.56 6.89
C ALA A 221 11.32 26.47 7.03
N LYS A 222 12.53 25.90 7.01
CA LYS A 222 13.78 26.65 6.90
C LYS A 222 13.84 27.43 5.59
N GLU A 223 14.66 28.50 5.57
CA GLU A 223 14.87 29.28 4.36
C GLU A 223 15.38 28.39 3.21
N GLY A 224 14.73 28.49 2.06
CA GLY A 224 15.03 27.69 0.86
C GLY A 224 14.27 26.35 0.77
N ALA A 225 13.61 25.89 1.86
CA ALA A 225 12.77 24.69 1.80
C ALA A 225 11.36 25.01 1.27
N PRO A 226 10.74 24.12 0.48
CA PRO A 226 9.38 24.32 -0.01
C PRO A 226 8.37 24.26 1.15
N LYS A 227 7.42 25.19 1.19
CA LYS A 227 6.36 25.17 2.22
C LYS A 227 5.32 24.07 2.01
N VAL A 228 5.13 23.66 0.77
CA VAL A 228 4.20 22.60 0.34
C VAL A 228 4.96 21.65 -0.55
N ILE A 229 4.82 20.38 -0.28
CA ILE A 229 5.46 19.29 -1.03
C ILE A 229 4.39 18.62 -1.87
N THR A 230 4.33 18.97 -3.15
CA THR A 230 3.37 18.39 -4.09
C THR A 230 3.91 17.05 -4.60
N LYS A 231 3.12 15.99 -4.47
CA LYS A 231 3.51 14.65 -4.92
C LYS A 231 3.85 14.61 -6.40
N ARG A 232 4.81 13.75 -6.77
CA ARG A 232 5.12 13.43 -8.17
C ARG A 232 4.08 12.47 -8.75
N ILE A 233 3.73 12.66 -10.03
CA ILE A 233 2.93 11.72 -10.83
C ILE A 233 3.59 11.50 -12.18
N ILE A 234 3.36 10.33 -12.78
CA ILE A 234 3.67 10.05 -14.18
C ILE A 234 2.45 10.44 -15.02
N GLU A 235 2.59 11.40 -15.90
CA GLU A 235 1.47 11.88 -16.72
C GLU A 235 1.14 10.91 -17.84
N ASP A 236 2.15 10.43 -18.56
CA ASP A 236 2.02 9.48 -19.68
C ASP A 236 2.45 8.07 -19.25
N LEU A 237 1.45 7.22 -18.97
CA LEU A 237 1.70 5.83 -18.56
C LEU A 237 2.06 4.91 -19.72
N ASP A 238 1.75 5.27 -20.97
CA ASP A 238 2.09 4.46 -22.13
C ASP A 238 3.60 4.48 -22.42
N ASN A 239 4.26 5.61 -22.14
CA ASN A 239 5.70 5.77 -22.28
C ASN A 239 6.47 5.58 -20.96
N ALA A 240 5.79 5.34 -19.84
CA ALA A 240 6.43 5.05 -18.57
C ALA A 240 7.18 3.72 -18.61
N TYR A 241 8.28 3.63 -17.85
CA TYR A 241 9.01 2.37 -17.69
C TYR A 241 8.07 1.24 -17.23
N TRP A 242 8.26 0.07 -17.83
CA TRP A 242 7.53 -1.14 -17.43
C TRP A 242 8.48 -2.36 -17.36
N PRO A 243 8.48 -3.13 -16.24
CA PRO A 243 9.44 -4.21 -16.03
C PRO A 243 9.02 -5.48 -16.81
N THR A 244 9.27 -5.51 -18.11
CA THR A 244 8.95 -6.69 -18.95
C THR A 244 9.87 -7.87 -18.70
N LYS A 245 11.09 -7.63 -18.17
CA LYS A 245 12.03 -8.66 -17.69
C LYS A 245 11.96 -8.77 -16.17
N MET A 246 10.83 -9.29 -15.67
CA MET A 246 10.66 -9.47 -14.23
C MET A 246 11.62 -10.50 -13.67
N ILE A 247 12.14 -10.24 -12.46
CA ILE A 247 12.86 -11.28 -11.69
C ILE A 247 11.87 -12.39 -11.37
N VAL A 248 12.29 -13.63 -11.67
CA VAL A 248 11.51 -14.85 -11.36
C VAL A 248 11.94 -15.36 -10.00
N PRO A 249 11.06 -15.36 -8.98
CA PRO A 249 11.41 -15.78 -7.63
C PRO A 249 11.87 -17.24 -7.56
N SER A 250 12.87 -17.51 -6.72
CA SER A 250 13.36 -18.87 -6.45
C SER A 250 12.50 -19.66 -5.45
N THR A 251 11.50 -19.02 -4.83
CA THR A 251 10.55 -19.63 -3.89
C THR A 251 9.17 -19.04 -4.08
N GLU A 252 8.13 -19.73 -3.60
CA GLU A 252 6.76 -19.22 -3.64
C GLU A 252 6.65 -17.83 -2.99
N ILE A 253 6.00 -16.92 -3.68
CA ILE A 253 5.67 -15.58 -3.20
C ILE A 253 4.14 -15.40 -3.13
N VAL A 254 3.66 -14.34 -2.48
CA VAL A 254 2.21 -14.12 -2.29
C VAL A 254 1.48 -13.94 -3.62
N HIS A 255 2.10 -13.25 -4.56
CA HIS A 255 1.56 -12.99 -5.90
C HIS A 255 2.54 -13.48 -6.97
N ASP A 256 2.68 -14.81 -7.09
CA ASP A 256 3.54 -15.46 -8.10
C ASP A 256 2.86 -15.46 -9.47
N ARG A 257 2.86 -14.30 -10.10
CA ARG A 257 2.22 -14.04 -11.40
C ARG A 257 2.73 -12.78 -12.05
N ALA A 258 2.54 -12.68 -13.36
CA ALA A 258 2.75 -11.44 -14.09
C ALA A 258 1.66 -10.43 -13.70
N ASN A 259 2.05 -9.29 -13.15
CA ASN A 259 1.11 -8.25 -12.71
C ASN A 259 1.13 -7.09 -13.72
N LEU A 260 0.05 -6.94 -14.48
CA LEU A 260 -0.12 -5.90 -15.50
C LEU A 260 -1.02 -4.78 -14.96
N GLU A 261 -0.41 -3.63 -14.63
CA GLU A 261 -1.15 -2.45 -14.18
C GLU A 261 -1.82 -1.75 -15.35
N VAL A 262 -3.16 -1.70 -15.35
CA VAL A 262 -3.94 -1.16 -16.47
C VAL A 262 -4.16 0.35 -16.38
N PHE A 263 -4.27 0.89 -15.17
CA PHE A 263 -4.35 2.33 -14.91
C PHE A 263 -4.00 2.65 -13.46
N ARG A 264 -3.67 3.90 -13.18
CA ARG A 264 -3.44 4.47 -11.85
C ARG A 264 -4.53 5.45 -11.46
N GLY A 265 -4.80 5.54 -10.16
CA GLY A 265 -5.87 6.34 -9.60
C GLY A 265 -7.19 5.58 -9.51
N CYS A 266 -8.24 6.27 -9.05
CA CYS A 266 -9.59 5.72 -8.94
C CYS A 266 -10.62 6.81 -9.24
N ILE A 267 -11.59 6.49 -10.11
CA ILE A 267 -12.68 7.41 -10.44
C ILE A 267 -13.70 7.54 -9.29
N ARG A 268 -13.69 6.59 -8.36
CA ARG A 268 -14.64 6.52 -7.25
C ARG A 268 -14.26 7.49 -6.14
N GLY A 269 -15.21 7.82 -5.31
CA GLY A 269 -15.02 8.77 -4.22
C GLY A 269 -15.32 8.18 -2.85
N CYS A 270 -14.98 6.90 -2.61
CA CYS A 270 -15.19 6.28 -1.29
C CYS A 270 -14.45 7.07 -0.22
N ARG A 271 -15.19 7.66 0.74
CA ARG A 271 -14.70 8.69 1.68
C ARG A 271 -13.70 8.19 2.70
N PHE A 272 -13.57 6.90 2.88
CA PHE A 272 -12.60 6.26 3.76
C PHE A 272 -11.29 5.89 3.06
N CYS A 273 -11.27 5.83 1.72
CA CYS A 273 -10.21 5.17 0.97
C CYS A 273 -9.06 6.13 0.64
N GLN A 274 -7.92 6.01 1.33
CA GLN A 274 -6.75 6.84 1.07
C GLN A 274 -6.27 6.75 -0.38
N ALA A 275 -6.14 5.53 -0.94
CA ALA A 275 -5.73 5.34 -2.32
C ALA A 275 -6.67 6.00 -3.34
N GLY A 276 -7.99 6.06 -3.01
CA GLY A 276 -8.99 6.75 -3.84
C GLY A 276 -8.77 8.26 -3.95
N PHE A 277 -7.97 8.87 -3.10
CA PHE A 277 -7.62 10.30 -3.13
C PHE A 277 -6.15 10.51 -3.44
N SER A 278 -5.26 9.80 -2.77
CA SER A 278 -3.80 9.97 -2.94
C SER A 278 -3.28 9.52 -4.30
N CYS A 279 -3.95 8.60 -5.00
CA CYS A 279 -3.55 8.14 -6.33
C CYS A 279 -4.19 8.92 -7.50
N ARG A 280 -5.01 9.95 -7.21
CA ARG A 280 -5.56 10.83 -8.26
C ARG A 280 -4.47 11.70 -8.89
N PRO A 281 -4.66 12.16 -10.15
CA PRO A 281 -5.72 11.88 -11.11
C PRO A 281 -5.69 10.45 -11.69
N VAL A 282 -6.74 10.05 -12.40
CA VAL A 282 -6.76 8.76 -13.13
C VAL A 282 -5.97 8.90 -14.43
N ARG A 283 -5.04 7.99 -14.66
CA ARG A 283 -4.25 7.88 -15.89
C ARG A 283 -4.22 6.42 -16.31
N LYS A 284 -4.41 6.16 -17.58
CA LYS A 284 -4.59 4.82 -18.15
C LYS A 284 -3.48 4.50 -19.14
N LYS A 285 -3.21 3.22 -19.34
CA LYS A 285 -2.45 2.69 -20.48
C LYS A 285 -3.38 2.31 -21.59
N SER A 286 -2.94 2.44 -22.83
CA SER A 286 -3.68 1.97 -23.99
C SER A 286 -3.72 0.43 -24.05
N PRO A 287 -4.79 -0.17 -24.64
CA PRO A 287 -4.87 -1.61 -24.80
C PRO A 287 -3.68 -2.20 -25.56
N GLU A 288 -3.16 -1.50 -26.57
CA GLU A 288 -2.03 -1.93 -27.39
C GLU A 288 -0.74 -2.03 -26.58
N VAL A 289 -0.45 -1.02 -25.74
CA VAL A 289 0.71 -1.02 -24.84
C VAL A 289 0.58 -2.13 -23.80
N LEU A 290 -0.63 -2.31 -23.24
CA LEU A 290 -0.90 -3.37 -22.27
C LEU A 290 -0.73 -4.76 -22.90
N TYR A 291 -1.23 -4.98 -24.11
CA TYR A 291 -1.07 -6.25 -24.80
C TYR A 291 0.41 -6.56 -25.05
N ARG A 292 1.16 -5.61 -25.63
CA ARG A 292 2.60 -5.76 -25.83
C ARG A 292 3.35 -6.10 -24.53
N ASN A 293 3.13 -5.32 -23.48
CA ASN A 293 3.76 -5.54 -22.19
C ASN A 293 3.41 -6.91 -21.61
N ALA A 294 2.15 -7.36 -21.74
CA ALA A 294 1.72 -8.67 -21.29
C ALA A 294 2.48 -9.81 -21.98
N ILE A 295 2.60 -9.74 -23.31
CA ILE A 295 3.32 -10.76 -24.10
C ILE A 295 4.80 -10.80 -23.71
N GLU A 296 5.45 -9.64 -23.60
CA GLU A 296 6.85 -9.55 -23.22
C GLU A 296 7.08 -10.08 -21.80
N MET A 297 6.24 -9.71 -20.83
CA MET A 297 6.32 -10.21 -19.46
C MET A 297 6.19 -11.73 -19.40
N LEU A 298 5.18 -12.29 -20.06
CA LEU A 298 4.94 -13.73 -20.09
C LEU A 298 6.09 -14.50 -20.77
N THR A 299 6.61 -13.95 -21.86
CA THR A 299 7.73 -14.56 -22.59
C THR A 299 9.03 -14.53 -21.79
N ASN A 300 9.31 -13.40 -21.12
CA ASN A 300 10.57 -13.22 -20.37
C ASN A 300 10.57 -13.89 -19.00
N SER A 301 9.39 -14.17 -18.40
CA SER A 301 9.30 -14.79 -17.08
C SER A 301 8.88 -16.26 -17.08
N GLY A 302 8.20 -16.72 -18.14
CA GLY A 302 7.58 -18.04 -18.18
C GLY A 302 6.39 -18.18 -17.22
N SER A 303 5.80 -17.07 -16.73
CA SER A 303 4.66 -17.10 -15.81
C SER A 303 3.46 -17.80 -16.44
N ASN A 304 2.78 -18.64 -15.66
CA ASN A 304 1.56 -19.35 -16.04
C ASN A 304 0.27 -18.64 -15.62
N GLU A 305 0.41 -17.46 -15.00
CA GLU A 305 -0.70 -16.59 -14.61
C GLU A 305 -0.35 -15.12 -14.89
N ILE A 306 -1.33 -14.37 -15.44
CA ILE A 306 -1.27 -12.91 -15.56
C ILE A 306 -2.49 -12.29 -14.88
N THR A 307 -2.30 -11.20 -14.18
CA THR A 307 -3.38 -10.44 -13.53
C THR A 307 -3.43 -9.01 -14.05
N LEU A 308 -4.64 -8.54 -14.35
CA LEU A 308 -4.90 -7.13 -14.66
C LEU A 308 -5.13 -6.39 -13.35
N SER A 309 -4.23 -5.48 -12.97
CA SER A 309 -4.33 -4.79 -11.69
C SER A 309 -4.63 -3.30 -11.82
N SER A 310 -5.48 -2.82 -10.92
CA SER A 310 -5.74 -1.41 -10.64
C SER A 310 -6.59 -1.31 -9.38
N LEU A 311 -6.89 -0.08 -8.94
CA LEU A 311 -7.82 0.14 -7.81
C LEU A 311 -9.28 -0.22 -8.15
N SER A 312 -9.65 -0.30 -9.43
CA SER A 312 -11.02 -0.65 -9.87
C SER A 312 -11.01 -1.13 -11.33
N THR A 313 -10.51 -2.33 -11.59
CA THR A 313 -10.23 -2.83 -12.94
C THR A 313 -11.47 -2.86 -13.85
N SER A 314 -12.66 -3.10 -13.29
CA SER A 314 -13.93 -3.04 -14.04
C SER A 314 -14.28 -1.64 -14.57
N ASP A 315 -13.62 -0.58 -14.07
CA ASP A 315 -13.83 0.79 -14.55
C ASP A 315 -12.90 1.15 -15.75
N TYR A 316 -12.00 0.24 -16.17
CA TYR A 316 -11.14 0.46 -17.32
C TYR A 316 -11.94 0.33 -18.64
N ARG A 317 -12.02 1.42 -19.42
CA ARG A 317 -12.81 1.44 -20.69
C ARG A 317 -12.30 0.48 -21.76
N GLY A 318 -10.97 0.27 -21.83
CA GLY A 318 -10.32 -0.66 -22.77
C GLY A 318 -10.35 -2.14 -22.33
N LEU A 319 -11.06 -2.49 -21.23
CA LEU A 319 -11.03 -3.83 -20.66
C LEU A 319 -11.50 -4.90 -21.66
N LYS A 320 -12.59 -4.62 -22.39
CA LYS A 320 -13.12 -5.57 -23.38
C LYS A 320 -12.14 -5.80 -24.51
N GLU A 321 -11.60 -4.74 -25.09
CA GLU A 321 -10.62 -4.79 -26.18
C GLU A 321 -9.38 -5.57 -25.77
N LEU A 322 -8.78 -5.22 -24.63
CA LEU A 322 -7.61 -5.93 -24.08
C LEU A 322 -7.89 -7.42 -23.83
N THR A 323 -9.05 -7.75 -23.24
CA THR A 323 -9.39 -9.14 -22.93
C THR A 323 -9.75 -9.96 -24.17
N ASP A 324 -10.33 -9.36 -25.19
CA ASP A 324 -10.63 -10.04 -26.45
C ASP A 324 -9.34 -10.48 -27.19
N GLU A 325 -8.22 -9.80 -27.00
CA GLU A 325 -6.90 -10.19 -27.51
C GLU A 325 -6.13 -11.12 -26.54
N LEU A 326 -6.12 -10.82 -25.23
CA LEU A 326 -5.35 -11.61 -24.27
C LEU A 326 -5.92 -13.00 -24.02
N ILE A 327 -7.25 -13.16 -24.00
CA ILE A 327 -7.88 -14.46 -23.68
C ILE A 327 -7.49 -15.55 -24.69
N PRO A 328 -7.54 -15.32 -26.03
CA PRO A 328 -7.09 -16.32 -27.01
C PRO A 328 -5.61 -16.69 -26.83
N TYR A 329 -4.74 -15.68 -26.63
CA TYR A 329 -3.31 -15.91 -26.41
C TYR A 329 -3.03 -16.75 -25.16
N CYS A 330 -3.70 -16.42 -24.05
CA CYS A 330 -3.56 -17.13 -22.79
C CYS A 330 -4.13 -18.57 -22.88
N ALA A 331 -5.28 -18.75 -23.54
CA ALA A 331 -5.91 -20.05 -23.69
C ALA A 331 -5.06 -21.03 -24.49
N GLU A 332 -4.46 -20.59 -25.62
CA GLU A 332 -3.56 -21.39 -26.44
C GLU A 332 -2.35 -21.90 -25.66
N ARG A 333 -1.87 -21.12 -24.68
CA ARG A 333 -0.65 -21.39 -23.87
C ARG A 333 -0.94 -21.90 -22.46
N HIS A 334 -2.21 -22.16 -22.13
CA HIS A 334 -2.65 -22.58 -20.79
C HIS A 334 -2.25 -21.60 -19.67
N ILE A 335 -2.20 -20.29 -19.98
CA ILE A 335 -1.92 -19.21 -19.04
C ILE A 335 -3.23 -18.73 -18.41
N SER A 336 -3.27 -18.61 -17.09
CA SER A 336 -4.45 -18.11 -16.35
C SER A 336 -4.51 -16.60 -16.42
N LEU A 337 -5.66 -16.03 -16.83
CA LEU A 337 -5.92 -14.58 -16.76
C LEU A 337 -6.83 -14.27 -15.57
N SER A 338 -6.37 -13.37 -14.69
CA SER A 338 -7.08 -12.96 -13.47
C SER A 338 -7.43 -11.47 -13.52
N VAL A 339 -8.66 -11.13 -13.09
CA VAL A 339 -9.14 -9.75 -12.99
C VAL A 339 -9.69 -9.55 -11.57
N PRO A 340 -8.85 -9.19 -10.59
CA PRO A 340 -9.20 -9.25 -9.18
C PRO A 340 -10.16 -8.14 -8.71
N SER A 341 -10.04 -6.92 -9.18
CA SER A 341 -10.79 -5.77 -8.65
C SER A 341 -12.10 -5.53 -9.40
N LEU A 342 -12.91 -6.58 -9.55
CA LEU A 342 -14.25 -6.47 -10.14
C LEU A 342 -15.25 -5.92 -9.11
N ARG A 343 -15.95 -4.87 -9.50
CA ARG A 343 -17.06 -4.32 -8.70
C ARG A 343 -18.38 -4.98 -9.08
N ALA A 344 -19.29 -5.04 -8.11
CA ALA A 344 -20.60 -5.64 -8.32
C ALA A 344 -21.46 -4.86 -9.35
N ASP A 345 -21.28 -3.54 -9.46
CA ASP A 345 -22.02 -2.68 -10.40
C ASP A 345 -21.58 -2.82 -11.87
N ASN A 346 -20.38 -3.37 -12.15
CA ASN A 346 -19.83 -3.54 -13.50
C ASN A 346 -19.55 -5.03 -13.82
N PHE A 347 -20.36 -5.94 -13.30
CA PHE A 347 -20.21 -7.36 -13.50
C PHE A 347 -20.69 -7.75 -14.93
N SER A 348 -19.76 -8.20 -15.79
CA SER A 348 -20.08 -8.74 -17.11
C SER A 348 -20.06 -10.27 -17.07
N ARG A 349 -21.23 -10.87 -17.27
CA ARG A 349 -21.37 -12.35 -17.33
C ARG A 349 -20.51 -12.94 -18.44
N GLU A 350 -20.49 -12.32 -19.65
CA GLU A 350 -19.70 -12.77 -20.79
C GLU A 350 -18.19 -12.81 -20.46
N LEU A 351 -17.67 -11.74 -19.83
CA LEU A 351 -16.28 -11.68 -19.40
C LEU A 351 -15.97 -12.79 -18.38
N MET A 352 -16.85 -12.99 -17.42
CA MET A 352 -16.66 -14.02 -16.39
C MET A 352 -16.71 -15.43 -16.94
N GLU A 353 -17.60 -15.73 -17.89
CA GLU A 353 -17.65 -17.03 -18.56
C GLU A 353 -16.36 -17.30 -19.35
N LYS A 354 -15.81 -16.28 -20.03
CA LYS A 354 -14.52 -16.36 -20.72
C LYS A 354 -13.36 -16.60 -19.75
N LEU A 355 -13.29 -15.88 -18.64
CA LEU A 355 -12.25 -16.05 -17.62
C LEU A 355 -12.31 -17.42 -16.93
N GLN A 356 -13.50 -17.95 -16.69
CA GLN A 356 -13.72 -19.26 -16.06
C GLN A 356 -13.30 -20.44 -16.92
N ALA A 357 -13.29 -20.29 -18.23
CA ALA A 357 -12.86 -21.36 -19.13
C ALA A 357 -11.41 -21.80 -18.83
N VAL A 358 -10.59 -20.91 -18.22
CA VAL A 358 -9.20 -21.19 -17.86
C VAL A 358 -9.06 -21.61 -16.41
N ARG A 359 -9.67 -20.88 -15.43
CA ARG A 359 -9.61 -21.21 -13.99
C ARG A 359 -10.80 -20.62 -13.22
N LYS A 360 -11.41 -21.42 -12.34
CA LYS A 360 -12.46 -20.95 -11.42
C LYS A 360 -11.84 -20.25 -10.22
N SER A 361 -12.08 -18.94 -10.08
CA SER A 361 -11.71 -18.16 -8.89
C SER A 361 -12.91 -18.00 -7.94
N GLY A 362 -12.65 -17.76 -6.66
CA GLY A 362 -13.68 -17.37 -5.69
C GLY A 362 -14.21 -15.96 -6.00
N LEU A 363 -15.45 -15.69 -5.60
CA LEU A 363 -16.04 -14.34 -5.72
C LEU A 363 -15.80 -13.57 -4.43
N THR A 364 -15.35 -12.35 -4.58
CA THR A 364 -15.14 -11.43 -3.46
C THR A 364 -15.78 -10.09 -3.79
N PHE A 365 -16.63 -9.63 -2.88
CA PHE A 365 -17.25 -8.30 -2.96
C PHE A 365 -17.02 -7.54 -1.67
N ALA A 366 -16.90 -6.23 -1.79
CA ALA A 366 -16.71 -5.31 -0.68
C ALA A 366 -17.87 -4.29 -0.63
N PRO A 367 -19.03 -4.66 -0.07
CA PRO A 367 -20.11 -3.68 0.17
C PRO A 367 -19.71 -2.60 1.16
N GLU A 368 -18.78 -2.90 2.07
CA GLU A 368 -18.20 -2.07 3.15
C GLU A 368 -19.20 -1.75 4.27
N ALA A 369 -20.50 -1.59 3.96
CA ALA A 369 -21.56 -1.29 4.94
C ALA A 369 -22.83 -2.10 4.67
N GLY A 370 -23.57 -2.43 5.75
CA GLY A 370 -24.77 -3.28 5.70
C GLY A 370 -25.98 -2.58 5.07
N THR A 371 -26.22 -1.31 5.40
CA THR A 371 -27.36 -0.56 4.94
C THR A 371 -27.04 0.35 3.75
N GLN A 372 -28.06 0.70 2.95
CA GLN A 372 -27.90 1.68 1.88
C GLN A 372 -27.51 3.04 2.44
N ARG A 373 -28.15 3.49 3.55
CA ARG A 373 -27.80 4.73 4.22
C ARG A 373 -26.29 4.82 4.49
N LEU A 374 -25.72 3.80 5.11
CA LEU A 374 -24.30 3.86 5.47
C LEU A 374 -23.38 3.70 4.25
N ARG A 375 -23.81 2.96 3.19
CA ARG A 375 -23.10 2.97 1.90
C ARG A 375 -23.07 4.36 1.26
N ASP A 376 -24.15 5.14 1.41
CA ASP A 376 -24.23 6.51 0.93
C ASP A 376 -23.34 7.45 1.76
N VAL A 377 -23.31 7.29 3.09
CA VAL A 377 -22.37 8.01 3.99
C VAL A 377 -20.92 7.84 3.54
N ILE A 378 -20.51 6.62 3.27
CA ILE A 378 -19.13 6.32 2.82
C ILE A 378 -18.91 6.55 1.32
N ASN A 379 -19.93 6.98 0.60
CA ASN A 379 -19.92 7.18 -0.85
C ASN A 379 -19.42 5.95 -1.64
N LYS A 380 -19.91 4.76 -1.25
CA LYS A 380 -19.51 3.51 -1.94
C LYS A 380 -20.08 3.43 -3.36
N ASN A 381 -21.14 4.16 -3.65
CA ASN A 381 -21.85 4.16 -4.95
C ASN A 381 -22.15 2.72 -5.40
N LEU A 382 -22.80 1.96 -4.53
CA LEU A 382 -23.20 0.58 -4.74
C LEU A 382 -24.56 0.35 -4.06
N THR A 383 -25.55 -0.05 -4.83
CA THR A 383 -26.91 -0.33 -4.33
C THR A 383 -27.04 -1.79 -3.86
N GLU A 384 -28.02 -2.04 -3.01
CA GLU A 384 -28.34 -3.41 -2.58
C GLU A 384 -28.75 -4.28 -3.76
N ASP A 385 -29.53 -3.74 -4.71
CA ASP A 385 -29.98 -4.47 -5.89
C ASP A 385 -28.82 -4.87 -6.79
N GLU A 386 -27.81 -4.03 -6.96
CA GLU A 386 -26.60 -4.36 -7.72
C GLU A 386 -25.83 -5.50 -7.06
N ILE A 387 -25.67 -5.48 -5.72
CA ILE A 387 -25.02 -6.55 -4.98
C ILE A 387 -25.76 -7.87 -5.18
N LEU A 388 -27.08 -7.86 -4.97
CA LEU A 388 -27.91 -9.08 -5.06
C LEU A 388 -28.02 -9.61 -6.49
N SER A 389 -28.15 -8.73 -7.48
CA SER A 389 -28.18 -9.10 -8.90
C SER A 389 -26.86 -9.78 -9.33
N THR A 390 -25.74 -9.20 -8.92
CA THR A 390 -24.42 -9.78 -9.21
C THR A 390 -24.22 -11.14 -8.55
N CYS A 391 -24.61 -11.27 -7.28
CA CYS A 391 -24.59 -12.55 -6.58
C CYS A 391 -25.49 -13.58 -7.29
N ALA A 392 -26.70 -13.20 -7.72
CA ALA A 392 -27.62 -14.07 -8.41
C ALA A 392 -27.05 -14.57 -9.74
N GLN A 393 -26.45 -13.69 -10.56
CA GLN A 393 -25.78 -14.04 -11.80
C GLN A 393 -24.62 -15.02 -11.58
N ALA A 394 -23.81 -14.76 -10.55
CA ALA A 394 -22.73 -15.63 -10.18
C ALA A 394 -23.21 -17.03 -9.77
N PHE A 395 -24.25 -17.12 -8.94
CA PHE A 395 -24.83 -18.39 -8.51
C PHE A 395 -25.45 -19.16 -9.68
N ALA A 396 -26.08 -18.48 -10.63
CA ALA A 396 -26.54 -19.07 -11.88
C ALA A 396 -25.37 -19.61 -12.73
N GLY A 397 -24.22 -18.98 -12.68
CA GLY A 397 -22.96 -19.44 -13.29
C GLY A 397 -22.25 -20.57 -12.53
N GLY A 398 -22.82 -21.03 -11.39
CA GLY A 398 -22.35 -22.20 -10.65
C GLY A 398 -21.37 -21.91 -9.51
N TRP A 399 -21.20 -20.64 -9.09
CA TRP A 399 -20.46 -20.32 -7.86
C TRP A 399 -21.24 -20.72 -6.62
N ASN A 400 -20.55 -21.22 -5.61
CA ASN A 400 -21.12 -21.65 -4.32
C ASN A 400 -20.29 -21.11 -3.15
N ASN A 401 -19.36 -20.23 -3.40
CA ASN A 401 -18.52 -19.58 -2.39
C ASN A 401 -18.43 -18.09 -2.69
N VAL A 402 -18.78 -17.25 -1.71
CA VAL A 402 -18.69 -15.80 -1.81
C VAL A 402 -18.05 -15.23 -0.54
N LYS A 403 -17.12 -14.28 -0.71
CA LYS A 403 -16.56 -13.49 0.38
C LYS A 403 -17.14 -12.08 0.34
N LEU A 404 -17.56 -11.59 1.50
CA LEU A 404 -18.12 -10.26 1.68
C LEU A 404 -17.30 -9.50 2.73
N TYR A 405 -16.77 -8.35 2.34
CA TYR A 405 -16.00 -7.48 3.23
C TYR A 405 -16.81 -6.29 3.68
N PHE A 406 -16.72 -5.98 4.98
CA PHE A 406 -17.38 -4.85 5.62
C PHE A 406 -16.40 -4.13 6.56
N MET A 407 -16.74 -2.92 6.96
CA MET A 407 -16.09 -2.18 8.04
C MET A 407 -17.06 -1.92 9.17
N LEU A 408 -16.54 -1.89 10.40
CA LEU A 408 -17.27 -1.46 11.60
C LEU A 408 -16.57 -0.25 12.22
N GLY A 409 -17.35 0.65 12.80
CA GLY A 409 -16.86 1.90 13.37
C GLY A 409 -16.83 3.07 12.38
N LEU A 410 -17.55 2.96 11.28
CA LEU A 410 -17.69 4.04 10.30
C LEU A 410 -18.40 5.26 10.90
N PRO A 411 -18.09 6.49 10.44
CA PRO A 411 -18.80 7.67 10.87
C PRO A 411 -20.33 7.52 10.71
N THR A 412 -21.09 7.94 11.70
CA THR A 412 -22.57 7.84 11.80
C THR A 412 -23.15 6.42 11.87
N GLU A 413 -22.33 5.37 12.00
CA GLU A 413 -22.80 3.99 12.07
C GLU A 413 -23.62 3.72 13.35
N THR A 414 -24.79 3.11 13.18
CA THR A 414 -25.69 2.69 14.27
C THR A 414 -25.74 1.16 14.39
N ASP A 415 -26.37 0.66 15.44
CA ASP A 415 -26.57 -0.79 15.61
C ASP A 415 -27.46 -1.37 14.50
N GLU A 416 -28.40 -0.59 13.95
CA GLU A 416 -29.21 -0.99 12.80
C GLU A 416 -28.33 -1.17 11.54
N ASP A 417 -27.32 -0.33 11.35
CA ASP A 417 -26.39 -0.49 10.22
C ASP A 417 -25.53 -1.75 10.37
N VAL A 418 -25.10 -2.05 11.61
CA VAL A 418 -24.37 -3.29 11.92
C VAL A 418 -25.24 -4.51 11.65
N LEU A 419 -26.50 -4.50 12.09
CA LEU A 419 -27.45 -5.59 11.84
C LEU A 419 -27.82 -5.70 10.35
N GLY A 420 -27.84 -4.60 9.62
CA GLY A 420 -28.02 -4.57 8.17
C GLY A 420 -26.99 -5.43 7.41
N ILE A 421 -25.79 -5.67 7.98
CA ILE A 421 -24.81 -6.61 7.42
C ILE A 421 -25.41 -8.03 7.43
N ALA A 422 -25.99 -8.48 8.55
CA ALA A 422 -26.60 -9.79 8.64
C ALA A 422 -27.80 -9.93 7.69
N GLU A 423 -28.63 -8.88 7.60
CA GLU A 423 -29.77 -8.87 6.67
C GLU A 423 -29.32 -9.01 5.21
N LEU A 424 -28.30 -8.25 4.79
CA LEU A 424 -27.75 -8.35 3.44
C LEU A 424 -27.18 -9.74 3.16
N VAL A 425 -26.47 -10.35 4.12
CA VAL A 425 -25.94 -11.71 4.00
C VAL A 425 -27.07 -12.73 3.83
N TYR A 426 -28.18 -12.60 4.58
CA TYR A 426 -29.35 -13.47 4.40
C TYR A 426 -30.03 -13.30 3.04
N LYS A 427 -30.11 -12.06 2.50
CA LYS A 427 -30.60 -11.82 1.15
C LYS A 427 -29.70 -12.49 0.10
N VAL A 428 -28.39 -12.47 0.28
CA VAL A 428 -27.44 -13.21 -0.59
C VAL A 428 -27.69 -14.72 -0.52
N ILE A 429 -27.95 -15.29 0.66
CA ILE A 429 -28.32 -16.70 0.81
C ILE A 429 -29.64 -17.02 0.07
N LEU A 430 -30.64 -16.13 0.15
CA LEU A 430 -31.89 -16.28 -0.58
C LEU A 430 -31.68 -16.21 -2.09
N ALA A 431 -30.84 -15.29 -2.57
CA ALA A 431 -30.46 -15.20 -3.97
C ALA A 431 -29.80 -16.50 -4.47
N TRP A 432 -28.94 -17.13 -3.66
CA TRP A 432 -28.38 -18.46 -3.98
C TRP A 432 -29.45 -19.53 -4.05
N LYS A 433 -30.36 -19.60 -3.07
CA LYS A 433 -31.44 -20.57 -3.08
C LYS A 433 -32.33 -20.47 -4.32
N ALA A 434 -32.55 -19.26 -4.83
CA ALA A 434 -33.35 -19.00 -6.02
C ALA A 434 -32.61 -19.34 -7.33
N ASN A 435 -31.31 -19.05 -7.43
CA ASN A 435 -30.59 -19.02 -8.71
C ASN A 435 -29.54 -20.13 -8.89
N ALA A 436 -29.13 -20.83 -7.81
CA ALA A 436 -28.04 -21.80 -7.91
C ALA A 436 -28.40 -23.01 -8.78
N THR A 437 -27.55 -23.29 -9.76
CA THR A 437 -27.67 -24.43 -10.69
C THR A 437 -27.24 -25.75 -10.06
N ASN A 438 -26.32 -25.72 -9.07
CA ASN A 438 -25.87 -26.90 -8.35
C ASN A 438 -25.96 -26.71 -6.82
N LYS A 439 -27.08 -27.13 -6.24
CA LYS A 439 -27.33 -27.02 -4.80
C LYS A 439 -26.67 -28.13 -3.96
N LYS A 440 -26.15 -29.20 -4.60
CA LYS A 440 -25.54 -30.35 -3.87
C LYS A 440 -24.25 -29.96 -3.13
N ARG A 441 -23.50 -28.96 -3.62
CA ARG A 441 -22.26 -28.48 -3.01
C ARG A 441 -22.47 -27.57 -1.79
N GLY A 442 -23.71 -27.12 -1.54
CA GLY A 442 -24.01 -26.14 -0.50
C GLY A 442 -23.46 -24.74 -0.82
N LEU A 443 -23.89 -23.75 -0.07
CA LEU A 443 -23.36 -22.38 -0.12
C LEU A 443 -22.37 -22.17 1.03
N ARG A 444 -21.28 -21.47 0.78
CA ARG A 444 -20.39 -20.90 1.79
C ARG A 444 -20.31 -19.40 1.61
N VAL A 445 -20.67 -18.65 2.65
CA VAL A 445 -20.52 -17.18 2.71
C VAL A 445 -19.52 -16.85 3.78
N HIS A 446 -18.38 -16.32 3.38
CA HIS A 446 -17.38 -15.80 4.30
C HIS A 446 -17.60 -14.30 4.47
N VAL A 447 -17.90 -13.86 5.69
CA VAL A 447 -18.09 -12.47 6.07
C VAL A 447 -16.88 -12.04 6.89
N ALA A 448 -16.21 -10.98 6.46
CA ALA A 448 -15.09 -10.41 7.21
C ALA A 448 -15.36 -8.93 7.51
N THR A 449 -15.13 -8.52 8.75
CA THR A 449 -15.23 -7.11 9.16
C THR A 449 -13.87 -6.57 9.57
N ALA A 450 -13.51 -5.40 8.99
CA ALA A 450 -12.34 -4.64 9.39
C ALA A 450 -12.76 -3.53 10.38
N TYR A 451 -11.84 -3.17 11.27
CA TYR A 451 -12.01 -2.03 12.15
C TYR A 451 -11.63 -0.76 11.35
N PHE A 452 -12.53 0.23 11.30
CA PHE A 452 -12.28 1.47 10.56
C PHE A 452 -11.07 2.23 11.12
N VAL A 453 -10.17 2.60 10.23
CA VAL A 453 -9.00 3.45 10.52
C VAL A 453 -9.11 4.72 9.70
N PRO A 454 -9.26 5.90 10.33
CA PRO A 454 -9.19 7.17 9.63
C PRO A 454 -7.80 7.37 9.03
N LYS A 455 -7.73 7.64 7.73
CA LYS A 455 -6.44 7.81 7.03
C LYS A 455 -6.23 9.26 6.58
N PRO A 456 -4.98 9.75 6.58
CA PRO A 456 -4.61 11.05 6.01
C PRO A 456 -5.12 11.25 4.59
N HIS A 457 -5.39 12.49 4.20
CA HIS A 457 -5.85 12.90 2.88
C HIS A 457 -7.18 12.29 2.43
N THR A 458 -8.03 11.89 3.39
CA THR A 458 -9.39 11.42 3.12
C THR A 458 -10.43 12.37 3.73
N PRO A 459 -11.69 12.38 3.25
CA PRO A 459 -12.78 13.09 3.92
C PRO A 459 -12.94 12.72 5.40
N PHE A 460 -12.54 11.51 5.78
CA PHE A 460 -12.65 11.01 7.15
C PHE A 460 -11.36 11.16 7.97
N GLN A 461 -10.37 11.91 7.51
CA GLN A 461 -9.12 12.13 8.26
C GLN A 461 -9.33 12.85 9.62
N TRP A 462 -10.41 13.58 9.77
CA TRP A 462 -10.78 14.27 11.02
C TRP A 462 -11.64 13.42 11.97
N GLU A 463 -12.13 12.27 11.50
CA GLU A 463 -12.99 11.42 12.29
C GLU A 463 -12.23 10.71 13.41
N GLN A 464 -12.93 10.40 14.50
CA GLN A 464 -12.42 9.53 15.53
C GLN A 464 -12.50 8.05 15.10
N GLN A 465 -11.61 7.25 15.61
CA GLN A 465 -11.80 5.81 15.66
C GLN A 465 -12.64 5.48 16.89
N ILE A 466 -13.65 4.61 16.79
CA ILE A 466 -14.39 4.15 17.98
C ILE A 466 -13.45 3.40 18.93
N THR A 467 -13.85 3.18 20.20
CA THR A 467 -12.97 2.44 21.10
C THR A 467 -12.91 0.94 20.75
N PRO A 468 -11.83 0.21 21.13
CA PRO A 468 -11.74 -1.22 20.93
C PRO A 468 -12.91 -2.01 21.55
N GLU A 469 -13.40 -1.58 22.71
CA GLU A 469 -14.52 -2.18 23.42
C GLU A 469 -15.82 -2.06 22.62
N GLU A 470 -16.06 -0.87 22.06
CA GLU A 470 -17.23 -0.62 21.21
C GLU A 470 -17.14 -1.40 19.89
N TYR A 471 -15.97 -1.49 19.29
CA TYR A 471 -15.76 -2.33 18.11
C TYR A 471 -16.09 -3.80 18.42
N LEU A 472 -15.54 -4.35 19.49
CA LEU A 472 -15.80 -5.73 19.91
C LEU A 472 -17.27 -5.96 20.29
N ARG A 473 -17.95 -4.95 20.87
CA ARG A 473 -19.39 -4.99 21.13
C ARG A 473 -20.17 -5.16 19.82
N ARG A 474 -19.83 -4.37 18.80
CA ARG A 474 -20.47 -4.47 17.46
C ARG A 474 -20.17 -5.80 16.78
N CYS A 475 -18.93 -6.31 16.87
CA CYS A 475 -18.60 -7.64 16.36
C CYS A 475 -19.44 -8.74 17.04
N LYS A 476 -19.63 -8.68 18.35
CA LYS A 476 -20.47 -9.63 19.11
C LYS A 476 -21.93 -9.50 18.72
N LEU A 477 -22.44 -8.27 18.57
CA LEU A 477 -23.79 -8.00 18.11
C LEU A 477 -24.04 -8.66 16.74
N LEU A 478 -23.16 -8.41 15.77
CA LEU A 478 -23.27 -9.00 14.44
C LEU A 478 -23.19 -10.53 14.49
N LYS A 479 -22.23 -11.09 15.21
CA LYS A 479 -22.04 -12.53 15.36
C LYS A 479 -23.28 -13.21 15.91
N SER A 480 -23.98 -12.59 16.87
CA SER A 480 -25.20 -13.13 17.49
C SER A 480 -26.38 -13.22 16.53
N HIS A 481 -26.32 -12.57 15.37
CA HIS A 481 -27.36 -12.59 14.34
C HIS A 481 -27.03 -13.51 13.15
N PHE A 482 -25.91 -14.23 13.18
CA PHE A 482 -25.57 -15.24 12.19
C PHE A 482 -26.02 -16.65 12.67
N TYR A 483 -27.16 -17.11 12.19
CA TYR A 483 -27.75 -18.41 12.58
C TYR A 483 -27.52 -19.52 11.55
N SER A 484 -27.08 -19.19 10.33
CA SER A 484 -26.87 -20.15 9.25
C SER A 484 -25.51 -20.81 9.32
N LYS A 485 -25.46 -22.15 9.19
CA LYS A 485 -24.19 -22.90 9.05
C LYS A 485 -23.41 -22.59 7.76
N SER A 486 -24.05 -21.89 6.82
CA SER A 486 -23.37 -21.44 5.58
C SER A 486 -22.53 -20.20 5.78
N ILE A 487 -22.61 -19.53 6.94
CA ILE A 487 -21.91 -18.29 7.24
C ILE A 487 -20.69 -18.59 8.10
N GLU A 488 -19.55 -18.15 7.65
CA GLU A 488 -18.30 -18.08 8.40
C GLU A 488 -18.00 -16.60 8.65
N TYR A 489 -17.73 -16.20 9.89
CA TYR A 489 -17.52 -14.81 10.26
C TYR A 489 -16.22 -14.61 10.98
N ASP A 490 -15.38 -13.74 10.42
CA ASP A 490 -14.11 -13.30 10.99
C ASP A 490 -14.06 -11.76 11.12
N TYR A 491 -13.25 -11.28 12.05
CA TYR A 491 -13.01 -9.85 12.25
C TYR A 491 -11.54 -9.59 12.64
N HIS A 492 -11.05 -8.41 12.30
CA HIS A 492 -9.69 -8.02 12.61
C HIS A 492 -9.49 -7.82 14.13
N ALA A 493 -8.31 -8.16 14.62
CA ALA A 493 -7.93 -7.86 15.98
C ALA A 493 -7.88 -6.34 16.21
N PRO A 494 -8.52 -5.81 17.26
CA PRO A 494 -8.62 -4.37 17.47
C PRO A 494 -7.27 -3.70 17.74
N ASP A 495 -6.35 -4.38 18.40
CA ASP A 495 -5.05 -3.83 18.79
C ASP A 495 -4.19 -3.44 17.58
N LEU A 496 -4.16 -4.29 16.55
CA LEU A 496 -3.43 -4.00 15.31
C LEU A 496 -3.99 -2.75 14.61
N SER A 497 -5.32 -2.67 14.47
CA SER A 497 -5.97 -1.53 13.81
C SER A 497 -5.89 -0.25 14.64
N ARG A 498 -5.84 -0.35 15.99
CA ARG A 498 -5.60 0.80 16.86
C ARG A 498 -4.18 1.33 16.69
N LEU A 499 -3.19 0.44 16.70
CA LEU A 499 -1.80 0.81 16.45
C LEU A 499 -1.62 1.40 15.05
N GLU A 500 -2.25 0.82 14.03
CA GLU A 500 -2.27 1.36 12.67
C GLU A 500 -2.81 2.80 12.65
N ALA A 501 -3.90 3.09 13.38
CA ALA A 501 -4.45 4.44 13.47
C ALA A 501 -3.47 5.42 14.16
N VAL A 502 -2.79 5.00 15.22
CA VAL A 502 -1.74 5.79 15.89
C VAL A 502 -0.65 6.15 14.89
N MET A 503 -0.12 5.17 14.15
CA MET A 503 0.98 5.37 13.22
C MET A 503 0.55 6.20 11.99
N ALA A 504 -0.62 5.93 11.43
CA ALA A 504 -1.12 6.64 10.25
C ALA A 504 -1.41 8.13 10.52
N ARG A 505 -1.84 8.46 11.74
CA ARG A 505 -2.26 9.82 12.15
C ARG A 505 -1.25 10.53 13.05
N GLY A 506 -0.14 9.85 13.35
CA GLY A 506 0.89 10.33 14.25
C GLY A 506 1.72 11.46 13.66
N ASP A 507 2.44 12.13 14.54
CA ASP A 507 3.44 13.14 14.20
C ASP A 507 4.85 12.65 14.62
N ARG A 508 5.87 13.51 14.50
CA ARG A 508 7.27 13.12 14.78
C ARG A 508 7.54 12.73 16.22
N ARG A 509 6.65 13.02 17.19
CA ARG A 509 6.73 12.52 18.56
C ARG A 509 6.62 11.01 18.67
N LEU A 510 6.14 10.35 17.60
CA LEU A 510 6.14 8.88 17.53
C LEU A 510 7.51 8.29 17.19
N GLY A 511 8.47 9.06 16.70
CA GLY A 511 9.82 8.56 16.44
C GLY A 511 10.44 7.84 17.65
N PRO A 512 10.55 8.50 18.82
CA PRO A 512 11.01 7.84 20.07
C PRO A 512 10.18 6.61 20.46
N VAL A 513 8.87 6.60 20.20
CA VAL A 513 7.98 5.44 20.48
C VAL A 513 8.36 4.25 19.61
N ILE A 514 8.56 4.47 18.30
CA ILE A 514 8.95 3.41 17.36
C ILE A 514 10.32 2.84 17.75
N GLU A 515 11.27 3.71 18.09
CA GLU A 515 12.60 3.29 18.54
C GLU A 515 12.53 2.46 19.83
N GLU A 516 11.74 2.88 20.82
CA GLU A 516 11.57 2.15 22.08
C GLU A 516 10.83 0.82 21.86
N ALA A 517 9.82 0.78 20.98
CA ALA A 517 9.14 -0.47 20.63
C ALA A 517 10.10 -1.49 20.00
N VAL A 518 11.00 -1.03 19.12
CA VAL A 518 12.05 -1.90 18.55
C VAL A 518 13.02 -2.41 19.62
N LYS A 519 13.42 -1.58 20.59
CA LYS A 519 14.23 -2.01 21.74
C LYS A 519 13.49 -3.06 22.59
N ASN A 520 12.17 -2.94 22.72
CA ASN A 520 11.30 -3.91 23.41
C ASN A 520 11.10 -5.21 22.59
N GLY A 521 11.56 -5.26 21.33
CA GLY A 521 11.50 -6.44 20.45
C GLY A 521 10.44 -6.39 19.34
N ALA A 522 9.80 -5.24 19.09
CA ALA A 522 8.86 -5.07 17.98
C ALA A 522 9.58 -5.27 16.64
N ARG A 523 9.05 -6.17 15.84
CA ARG A 523 9.50 -6.49 14.49
C ARG A 523 8.45 -7.34 13.79
N LEU A 524 8.39 -7.28 12.47
CA LEU A 524 7.44 -8.05 11.65
C LEU A 524 5.99 -7.92 12.16
N ASP A 525 5.60 -6.71 12.60
CA ASP A 525 4.31 -6.45 13.24
C ASP A 525 3.10 -6.70 12.32
N GLY A 526 3.29 -6.82 11.01
CA GLY A 526 2.28 -7.30 10.07
C GLY A 526 1.97 -8.80 10.17
N TRP A 527 2.74 -9.56 10.96
CA TRP A 527 2.63 -11.01 11.09
C TRP A 527 2.16 -11.40 12.48
N ASN A 528 1.07 -12.16 12.57
CA ASN A 528 0.45 -12.56 13.85
C ASN A 528 1.41 -13.28 14.80
N GLU A 529 2.41 -14.00 14.25
CA GLU A 529 3.42 -14.73 15.02
C GLU A 529 4.41 -13.81 15.75
N TYR A 530 4.56 -12.58 15.28
CA TYR A 530 5.52 -11.60 15.83
C TYR A 530 4.84 -10.41 16.48
N PHE A 531 3.62 -10.08 16.06
CA PHE A 531 2.89 -8.95 16.62
C PHE A 531 2.66 -9.13 18.12
N ASN A 532 3.24 -8.22 18.91
CA ASN A 532 3.02 -8.15 20.34
C ASN A 532 2.71 -6.70 20.73
N ILE A 533 1.46 -6.45 21.04
CA ILE A 533 0.97 -5.11 21.36
C ILE A 533 1.65 -4.53 22.61
N SER A 534 2.12 -5.36 23.57
CA SER A 534 2.80 -4.90 24.76
C SER A 534 4.08 -4.12 24.44
N HIS A 535 4.84 -4.50 23.41
CA HIS A 535 6.05 -3.77 22.98
C HIS A 535 5.73 -2.30 22.67
N TRP A 536 4.56 -2.07 22.07
CA TRP A 536 4.11 -0.74 21.66
C TRP A 536 3.47 0.05 22.78
N PHE A 537 2.62 -0.56 23.61
CA PHE A 537 2.01 0.14 24.74
C PHE A 537 3.04 0.51 25.81
N ASP A 538 4.01 -0.36 26.07
CA ASP A 538 5.13 -0.05 26.98
C ASP A 538 5.97 1.11 26.42
N ALA A 539 6.23 1.13 25.11
CA ALA A 539 6.93 2.24 24.45
C ALA A 539 6.15 3.56 24.51
N LEU A 540 4.84 3.53 24.23
CA LEU A 540 3.96 4.70 24.35
C LEU A 540 3.98 5.27 25.77
N ASN A 541 3.84 4.39 26.78
CA ASN A 541 3.90 4.78 28.18
C ASN A 541 5.27 5.37 28.56
N THR A 542 6.37 4.74 28.15
CA THR A 542 7.74 5.21 28.41
C THR A 542 7.97 6.60 27.81
N CYS A 543 7.44 6.84 26.61
CA CYS A 543 7.56 8.14 25.94
C CYS A 543 6.50 9.16 26.36
N GLY A 544 5.56 8.80 27.25
CA GLY A 544 4.50 9.69 27.72
C GLY A 544 3.48 10.09 26.63
N ILE A 545 3.26 9.21 25.64
CA ILE A 545 2.34 9.44 24.53
C ILE A 545 1.03 8.69 24.77
N ASP A 546 -0.07 9.42 24.79
CA ASP A 546 -1.41 8.85 24.85
C ASP A 546 -1.87 8.41 23.44
N PRO A 547 -2.09 7.11 23.18
CA PRO A 547 -2.59 6.64 21.88
C PRO A 547 -3.97 7.22 21.54
N ASP A 548 -4.79 7.57 22.53
CA ASP A 548 -6.12 8.11 22.30
C ASP A 548 -6.08 9.51 21.70
N PHE A 549 -4.98 10.24 21.87
CA PHE A 549 -4.73 11.50 21.18
C PHE A 549 -4.79 11.36 19.65
N TYR A 550 -4.31 10.23 19.12
CA TYR A 550 -4.30 9.97 17.67
C TYR A 550 -5.48 9.10 17.19
N THR A 551 -6.21 8.42 18.07
CA THR A 551 -7.24 7.45 17.71
C THR A 551 -8.65 7.93 18.04
N THR A 552 -9.05 7.88 19.30
CA THR A 552 -10.42 8.17 19.75
C THR A 552 -10.73 9.67 19.81
N ARG A 553 -9.71 10.52 19.82
CA ARG A 553 -9.89 11.95 19.63
C ARG A 553 -10.17 12.26 18.16
N GLY A 554 -11.29 12.91 17.84
CA GLY A 554 -11.52 13.52 16.54
C GLY A 554 -10.64 14.78 16.37
N PHE A 555 -10.23 15.09 15.15
CA PHE A 555 -9.49 16.30 14.85
C PHE A 555 -10.42 17.45 14.49
N GLY A 556 -10.07 18.69 14.86
CA GLY A 556 -10.76 19.88 14.43
C GLY A 556 -10.58 20.16 12.93
N GLU A 557 -11.59 20.73 12.27
CA GLU A 557 -11.49 21.09 10.83
C GLU A 557 -10.39 22.13 10.58
N ASP A 558 -10.15 23.01 11.55
CA ASP A 558 -9.13 24.06 11.51
C ASP A 558 -7.81 23.66 12.19
N GLU A 559 -7.73 22.46 12.77
CA GLU A 559 -6.52 21.93 13.36
C GLU A 559 -5.45 21.71 12.30
N LEU A 560 -4.20 22.11 12.61
CA LEU A 560 -3.05 21.81 11.76
C LEU A 560 -2.66 20.34 11.94
N LEU A 561 -2.65 19.60 10.85
CA LEU A 561 -2.33 18.19 10.85
C LEU A 561 -0.88 17.94 10.40
N ALA A 562 -0.26 16.88 10.90
CA ALA A 562 1.13 16.56 10.61
C ALA A 562 1.44 16.44 9.10
N TRP A 563 0.46 16.03 8.32
CA TRP A 563 0.56 15.85 6.87
C TRP A 563 0.04 17.04 6.04
N ASP A 564 -0.39 18.15 6.65
CA ASP A 564 -0.88 19.32 5.90
C ASP A 564 0.13 19.91 4.89
N PRO A 565 1.46 19.84 5.11
CA PRO A 565 2.44 20.23 4.09
C PRO A 565 2.49 19.33 2.87
N MET A 566 1.98 18.10 2.96
CA MET A 566 2.02 17.09 1.88
C MET A 566 0.82 17.27 0.96
N ASP A 567 1.03 17.77 -0.25
CA ASP A 567 -0.03 17.99 -1.23
C ASP A 567 -0.18 16.77 -2.16
N VAL A 568 -1.29 16.06 -2.00
CA VAL A 568 -1.67 14.93 -2.87
C VAL A 568 -2.49 15.37 -4.10
N GLY A 569 -2.64 16.68 -4.32
CA GLY A 569 -3.44 17.26 -5.40
C GLY A 569 -4.94 17.36 -5.09
N VAL A 570 -5.39 16.86 -3.93
CA VAL A 570 -6.80 16.96 -3.49
C VAL A 570 -6.93 18.03 -2.43
N THR A 571 -7.77 19.04 -2.70
CA THR A 571 -7.87 20.20 -1.82
C THR A 571 -8.57 19.90 -0.50
N LYS A 572 -8.10 20.52 0.62
CA LYS A 572 -8.76 20.46 1.94
C LYS A 572 -10.23 20.87 1.85
N LYS A 573 -10.55 21.89 1.03
CA LYS A 573 -11.93 22.34 0.79
C LYS A 573 -12.82 21.23 0.22
N PHE A 574 -12.29 20.43 -0.70
CA PHE A 574 -13.01 19.28 -1.26
C PHE A 574 -13.24 18.21 -0.19
N LEU A 575 -12.21 17.85 0.58
CA LEU A 575 -12.32 16.83 1.63
C LEU A 575 -13.36 17.23 2.68
N LEU A 576 -13.37 18.49 3.13
CA LEU A 576 -14.37 19.03 4.06
C LEU A 576 -15.79 19.01 3.47
N ARG A 577 -15.94 19.35 2.19
CA ARG A 577 -17.24 19.25 1.50
C ARG A 577 -17.74 17.81 1.49
N GLU A 578 -16.89 16.85 1.16
CA GLU A 578 -17.26 15.44 1.14
C GLU A 578 -17.57 14.91 2.56
N ARG A 579 -16.86 15.39 3.59
CA ARG A 579 -17.18 15.10 4.98
C ARG A 579 -18.60 15.56 5.34
N ARG A 580 -18.98 16.80 5.02
CA ARG A 580 -20.33 17.33 5.27
C ARG A 580 -21.40 16.52 4.55
N ARG A 581 -21.17 16.18 3.27
CA ARG A 581 -22.08 15.31 2.50
C ARG A 581 -22.25 13.92 3.13
N ALA A 582 -21.20 13.37 3.75
CA ALA A 582 -21.30 12.13 4.47
C ALA A 582 -22.33 12.19 5.60
N TYR A 583 -22.27 13.22 6.44
CA TYR A 583 -23.24 13.41 7.54
C TYR A 583 -24.67 13.64 7.05
N GLU A 584 -24.84 14.14 5.84
CA GLU A 584 -26.14 14.32 5.19
C GLU A 584 -26.56 13.09 4.36
N SER A 585 -25.76 12.00 4.37
CA SER A 585 -25.94 10.81 3.54
C SER A 585 -26.08 11.10 2.04
N GLN A 586 -25.46 12.20 1.57
CA GLN A 586 -25.48 12.61 0.17
C GLN A 586 -24.39 11.92 -0.63
N VAL A 587 -24.73 11.40 -1.79
CA VAL A 587 -23.79 10.73 -2.70
C VAL A 587 -23.11 11.76 -3.63
N THR A 588 -21.83 11.56 -3.89
CA THR A 588 -21.08 12.25 -4.94
C THR A 588 -20.86 11.28 -6.09
N PRO A 589 -21.27 11.61 -7.33
CA PRO A 589 -21.06 10.77 -8.50
C PRO A 589 -19.58 10.52 -8.77
N ASP A 590 -19.29 9.45 -9.50
CA ASP A 590 -17.94 9.19 -9.97
C ASP A 590 -17.53 10.08 -11.15
N CYS A 591 -16.24 10.11 -11.49
CA CYS A 591 -15.70 11.00 -12.52
C CYS A 591 -16.24 10.76 -13.94
N ARG A 592 -16.93 9.63 -14.22
CA ARG A 592 -17.61 9.39 -15.53
C ARG A 592 -18.84 10.24 -15.70
N HIS A 593 -19.46 10.68 -14.60
CA HIS A 593 -20.67 11.47 -14.60
C HIS A 593 -20.42 12.97 -14.43
N GLY A 594 -19.15 13.39 -14.40
CA GLY A 594 -18.73 14.76 -14.30
C GLY A 594 -17.64 15.00 -13.25
N CYS A 595 -16.92 16.11 -13.39
CA CYS A 595 -15.88 16.48 -12.45
C CYS A 595 -16.46 16.94 -11.11
N ALA A 596 -16.09 16.24 -10.03
CA ALA A 596 -16.49 16.61 -8.67
C ALA A 596 -15.69 17.79 -8.08
N GLY A 597 -14.71 18.34 -8.80
CA GLY A 597 -13.90 19.49 -8.36
C GLY A 597 -12.98 19.16 -7.19
N CYS A 598 -12.30 18.03 -7.23
CA CYS A 598 -11.37 17.60 -6.16
C CYS A 598 -10.04 18.35 -6.16
N GLY A 599 -9.63 18.94 -7.29
CA GLY A 599 -8.36 19.64 -7.46
C GLY A 599 -7.27 18.83 -8.13
N ALA A 600 -7.34 17.50 -8.15
CA ALA A 600 -6.25 16.64 -8.58
C ALA A 600 -5.81 16.83 -10.05
N ASN A 601 -6.67 17.37 -10.90
CA ASN A 601 -6.33 17.66 -12.30
C ASN A 601 -5.28 18.77 -12.45
N CYS A 602 -5.08 19.60 -11.41
CA CYS A 602 -3.99 20.60 -11.42
C CYS A 602 -2.60 19.97 -11.47
N LEU A 603 -2.49 18.66 -11.23
CA LEU A 603 -1.23 17.92 -11.37
C LEU A 603 -0.93 17.53 -12.82
N LEU A 604 -1.89 17.61 -13.73
CA LEU A 604 -1.72 17.36 -15.15
C LEU A 604 -1.46 18.66 -15.90
N LYS A 605 -0.54 18.66 -16.86
CA LYS A 605 -0.22 19.83 -17.67
C LYS A 605 -1.32 20.19 -18.66
N GLU A 606 -2.06 19.17 -19.14
CA GLU A 606 -3.21 19.33 -20.02
C GLU A 606 -4.48 18.90 -19.30
N VAL A 607 -5.39 19.89 -19.11
CA VAL A 607 -6.65 19.71 -18.36
C VAL A 607 -7.72 19.11 -19.29
N GLU A 608 -7.74 17.81 -19.44
CA GLU A 608 -8.96 17.09 -19.78
C GLU A 608 -9.23 16.02 -18.73
N CYS A 609 -10.37 16.17 -18.02
CA CYS A 609 -10.93 15.10 -17.20
C CYS A 609 -11.45 14.01 -18.13
N ASP A 610 -10.58 13.21 -18.73
CA ASP A 610 -10.97 11.98 -19.38
C ASP A 610 -11.21 10.91 -18.30
N ALA A 611 -12.44 10.91 -17.79
CA ALA A 611 -12.95 9.87 -16.90
C ALA A 611 -13.44 8.65 -17.70
#